data_970a760dec0d1dc3a968bf3159b445c2
#
_entry.id   970a760dec0d1dc3a968bf3159b445c2
#
_cell.length_a   1.000
_cell.length_b   1.000
_cell.length_c   1.000
_cell.angle_alpha   90.00
_cell.angle_beta   90.00
_cell.angle_gamma   90.00
#
_symmetry.space_group_name_H-M   'P 1'
#
loop_
_entity.id
_entity.type
_entity.pdbx_description
1 polymer ?
#
loop_
_entity_poly.entity_id
_entity_poly.type
_entity_poly.pdbx_seq_one_letter_code
_entity_poly.pdbx_strand_id
1 'polypeptide(L)'
;MTNHCSLLFIALLTVGHAQEWKPAGDGMMSAWAKSIVPNKPLPDYPRPQLVRQVWGNLNGQWEYAITEKDAAQPEAWDGKILVPFAVESALSGVGKRVGKDQRLWYKTPFSVPKQWQDDRVLLHFG
;
A
#
# COMPACT_ATOMS: atom_id res chain seq x y z
N MET A 1 -3.76 55.16 -26.32
CA MET A 1 -4.47 53.89 -26.60
C MET A 1 -3.58 52.76 -26.14
N THR A 2 -3.75 52.29 -24.92
CA THR A 2 -2.92 51.26 -24.30
C THR A 2 -3.78 50.00 -24.19
N ASN A 3 -3.50 48.98 -25.06
CA ASN A 3 -4.15 47.69 -25.02
C ASN A 3 -3.55 46.84 -23.89
N HIS A 4 -4.35 46.55 -22.85
CA HIS A 4 -4.02 45.56 -21.83
C HIS A 4 -4.47 44.21 -22.32
N CYS A 5 -3.54 43.36 -22.73
CA CYS A 5 -3.79 41.93 -23.03
C CYS A 5 -3.75 41.17 -21.71
N SER A 6 -4.93 40.83 -21.14
CA SER A 6 -5.04 39.98 -19.97
C SER A 6 -4.85 38.52 -20.38
N LEU A 7 -3.70 37.94 -20.05
CA LEU A 7 -3.43 36.50 -20.15
C LEU A 7 -4.16 35.80 -19.03
N LEU A 8 -5.22 35.08 -19.39
CA LEU A 8 -5.95 34.19 -18.48
C LEU A 8 -5.15 32.90 -18.31
N PHE A 9 -4.52 32.72 -17.15
CA PHE A 9 -3.81 31.50 -16.80
C PHE A 9 -4.86 30.47 -16.31
N ILE A 10 -5.22 29.51 -17.17
CA ILE A 10 -6.05 28.36 -16.77
C ILE A 10 -5.12 27.36 -16.09
N ALA A 11 -5.14 27.30 -14.77
CA ALA A 11 -4.52 26.23 -14.02
C ALA A 11 -5.27 24.93 -14.22
N LEU A 12 -4.71 24.00 -14.99
CA LEU A 12 -5.22 22.63 -15.11
C LEU A 12 -4.96 21.91 -13.79
N LEU A 13 -5.97 21.81 -12.94
CA LEU A 13 -5.95 20.92 -11.79
C LEU A 13 -6.01 19.47 -12.29
N THR A 14 -4.86 18.81 -12.33
CA THR A 14 -4.82 17.35 -12.51
C THR A 14 -5.36 16.69 -11.26
N VAL A 15 -6.62 16.26 -11.30
CA VAL A 15 -7.19 15.38 -10.29
C VAL A 15 -6.47 14.05 -10.43
N GLY A 16 -5.52 13.80 -9.52
CA GLY A 16 -4.85 12.51 -9.43
C GLY A 16 -5.91 11.45 -9.11
N HIS A 17 -6.26 10.64 -10.09
CA HIS A 17 -7.10 9.47 -9.87
C HIS A 17 -6.31 8.51 -8.98
N ALA A 18 -6.77 8.30 -7.74
CA ALA A 18 -6.28 7.22 -6.92
C ALA A 18 -6.51 5.92 -7.71
N GLN A 19 -5.43 5.23 -8.06
CA GLN A 19 -5.51 3.98 -8.82
C GLN A 19 -6.32 2.98 -8.01
N GLU A 20 -7.51 2.62 -8.52
CA GLU A 20 -8.36 1.61 -7.91
C GLU A 20 -7.63 0.27 -7.93
N TRP A 21 -7.55 -0.39 -6.77
CA TRP A 21 -6.90 -1.69 -6.66
C TRP A 21 -7.65 -2.74 -7.49
N LYS A 22 -6.89 -3.56 -8.22
CA LYS A 22 -7.38 -4.73 -8.96
C LYS A 22 -6.40 -5.88 -8.77
N PRO A 23 -6.88 -7.13 -8.74
CA PRO A 23 -6.00 -8.29 -8.80
C PRO A 23 -5.11 -8.24 -10.05
N ALA A 24 -3.88 -8.70 -9.92
CA ALA A 24 -2.93 -8.77 -11.03
C ALA A 24 -3.18 -10.01 -11.88
N GLY A 25 -3.41 -9.82 -13.19
CA GLY A 25 -3.54 -10.90 -14.16
C GLY A 25 -4.68 -11.89 -13.87
N ASP A 26 -4.61 -13.05 -14.54
CA ASP A 26 -5.60 -14.14 -14.44
C ASP A 26 -5.11 -15.29 -13.54
N GLY A 27 -4.26 -14.99 -12.56
CA GLY A 27 -3.71 -15.98 -11.63
C GLY A 27 -4.79 -16.72 -10.84
N MET A 28 -4.45 -17.94 -10.38
CA MET A 28 -5.34 -18.74 -9.55
C MET A 28 -5.74 -17.94 -8.29
N MET A 29 -7.04 -17.79 -8.09
CA MET A 29 -7.61 -17.15 -6.92
C MET A 29 -8.59 -18.08 -6.23
N SER A 30 -8.60 -18.10 -4.90
CA SER A 30 -9.58 -18.82 -4.13
C SER A 30 -10.97 -18.16 -4.23
N ALA A 31 -12.02 -18.90 -3.86
CA ALA A 31 -13.39 -18.38 -3.79
C ALA A 31 -13.49 -17.11 -2.89
N TRP A 32 -12.63 -17.01 -1.87
CA TRP A 32 -12.56 -15.90 -0.92
C TRP A 32 -11.98 -14.61 -1.51
N ALA A 33 -11.30 -14.69 -2.64
CA ALA A 33 -10.70 -13.52 -3.30
C ALA A 33 -11.72 -12.42 -3.61
N LYS A 34 -12.96 -12.82 -3.93
CA LYS A 34 -14.06 -11.90 -4.23
C LYS A 34 -14.54 -11.09 -3.03
N SER A 35 -14.25 -11.54 -1.81
CA SER A 35 -14.65 -10.86 -0.56
C SER A 35 -13.59 -9.91 -0.02
N ILE A 36 -12.43 -9.79 -0.68
CA ILE A 36 -11.35 -8.89 -0.24
C ILE A 36 -11.75 -7.44 -0.47
N VAL A 37 -11.71 -6.66 0.61
CA VAL A 37 -11.92 -5.22 0.60
C VAL A 37 -10.56 -4.53 0.69
N PRO A 38 -10.09 -3.80 -0.33
CA PRO A 38 -8.73 -3.26 -0.39
C PRO A 38 -8.37 -2.32 0.76
N ASN A 39 -9.34 -1.58 1.29
CA ASN A 39 -9.11 -0.66 2.40
C ASN A 39 -9.09 -1.34 3.77
N LYS A 40 -9.49 -2.61 3.85
CA LYS A 40 -9.53 -3.40 5.08
C LYS A 40 -9.38 -4.89 4.76
N PRO A 41 -8.27 -5.31 4.14
CA PRO A 41 -8.05 -6.72 3.83
C PRO A 41 -7.73 -7.49 5.11
N LEU A 42 -8.36 -8.65 5.29
CA LEU A 42 -8.14 -9.54 6.43
C LEU A 42 -8.11 -8.79 7.78
N PRO A 43 -9.24 -8.20 8.21
CA PRO A 43 -9.27 -7.33 9.38
C PRO A 43 -9.14 -8.06 10.72
N ASP A 44 -9.28 -9.38 10.71
CA ASP A 44 -9.29 -10.19 11.93
C ASP A 44 -7.93 -10.22 12.62
N TYR A 45 -7.95 -10.35 13.93
CA TYR A 45 -6.72 -10.49 14.69
C TYR A 45 -6.01 -11.80 14.30
N PRO A 46 -4.71 -11.77 13.97
CA PRO A 46 -4.03 -12.93 13.36
C PRO A 46 -3.82 -14.11 14.31
N ARG A 47 -4.00 -13.92 15.63
CA ARG A 47 -3.81 -14.94 16.65
C ARG A 47 -5.05 -15.02 17.54
N PRO A 48 -6.10 -15.77 17.16
CA PRO A 48 -7.38 -15.78 17.86
C PRO A 48 -7.30 -16.27 19.31
N GLN A 49 -6.27 -17.06 19.67
CA GLN A 49 -6.07 -17.54 21.04
C GLN A 49 -5.48 -16.47 21.98
N LEU A 50 -4.92 -15.38 21.43
CA LEU A 50 -4.22 -14.33 22.19
C LEU A 50 -4.69 -12.94 21.78
N VAL A 51 -5.98 -12.79 21.55
CA VAL A 51 -6.58 -11.51 21.10
C VAL A 51 -6.26 -10.40 22.07
N ARG A 52 -5.78 -9.28 21.53
CA ARG A 52 -5.58 -8.03 22.29
C ARG A 52 -6.72 -7.08 21.98
N GLN A 53 -7.23 -6.43 23.02
CA GLN A 53 -8.29 -5.43 22.85
C GLN A 53 -7.76 -4.13 22.20
N VAL A 54 -6.52 -3.77 22.54
CA VAL A 54 -5.86 -2.55 22.05
C VAL A 54 -4.84 -2.96 20.99
N TRP A 55 -5.23 -2.85 19.72
CA TRP A 55 -4.36 -3.12 18.59
C TRP A 55 -4.87 -2.40 17.34
N GLY A 56 -3.99 -2.21 16.36
CA GLY A 56 -4.31 -1.65 15.05
C GLY A 56 -3.78 -2.55 13.95
N ASN A 57 -4.60 -2.77 12.92
CA ASN A 57 -4.20 -3.50 11.73
C ASN A 57 -3.66 -2.51 10.69
N LEU A 58 -2.46 -2.73 10.20
CA LEU A 58 -1.83 -1.92 9.14
C LEU A 58 -1.98 -2.53 7.75
N ASN A 59 -2.72 -3.64 7.61
CA ASN A 59 -3.04 -4.20 6.29
C ASN A 59 -3.76 -3.15 5.44
N GLY A 60 -3.50 -3.19 4.14
CA GLY A 60 -4.07 -2.25 3.19
C GLY A 60 -3.14 -1.99 2.02
N GLN A 61 -3.37 -0.91 1.31
CA GLN A 61 -2.54 -0.51 0.19
C GLN A 61 -1.28 0.21 0.68
N TRP A 62 -0.13 -0.38 0.38
CA TRP A 62 1.18 0.19 0.64
C TRP A 62 1.86 0.58 -0.68
N GLU A 63 2.83 1.46 -0.63
CA GLU A 63 3.75 1.67 -1.76
C GLU A 63 4.77 0.54 -1.80
N TYR A 64 5.15 0.11 -3.01
CA TYR A 64 6.22 -0.86 -3.19
C TYR A 64 7.19 -0.42 -4.28
N ALA A 65 8.42 -0.92 -4.19
CA ALA A 65 9.41 -0.84 -5.27
C ALA A 65 10.27 -2.11 -5.30
N ILE A 66 10.68 -2.53 -6.49
CA ILE A 66 11.61 -3.63 -6.69
C ILE A 66 12.90 -3.04 -7.27
N THR A 67 13.99 -3.16 -6.54
CA THR A 67 15.30 -2.62 -6.93
C THR A 67 16.33 -3.73 -6.99
N GLU A 68 17.53 -3.42 -7.49
CA GLU A 68 18.70 -4.26 -7.31
C GLU A 68 19.01 -4.42 -5.81
N LYS A 69 19.57 -5.56 -5.43
CA LYS A 69 19.78 -5.95 -4.02
C LYS A 69 20.58 -4.92 -3.23
N ASP A 70 21.61 -4.34 -3.85
CA ASP A 70 22.53 -3.40 -3.21
C ASP A 70 22.19 -1.93 -3.46
N ALA A 71 21.06 -1.67 -4.12
CA ALA A 71 20.57 -0.32 -4.33
C ALA A 71 20.17 0.35 -3.01
N ALA A 72 20.35 1.66 -2.95
CA ALA A 72 19.84 2.48 -1.87
C ALA A 72 18.30 2.48 -1.87
N GLN A 73 17.71 3.02 -0.81
CA GLN A 73 16.25 3.19 -0.74
C GLN A 73 15.76 3.97 -1.96
N PRO A 74 14.70 3.49 -2.63
CA PRO A 74 14.17 4.15 -3.83
C PRO A 74 13.58 5.52 -3.50
N GLU A 75 13.84 6.50 -4.35
CA GLU A 75 13.17 7.81 -4.32
C GLU A 75 11.80 7.73 -5.00
N ALA A 76 11.69 6.94 -6.08
CA ALA A 76 10.45 6.67 -6.80
C ALA A 76 9.92 5.27 -6.49
N TRP A 77 8.61 5.15 -6.36
CA TRP A 77 7.90 3.91 -6.06
C TRP A 77 7.24 3.34 -7.32
N ASP A 78 7.29 2.02 -7.49
CA ASP A 78 6.74 1.35 -8.67
C ASP A 78 5.21 1.35 -8.70
N GLY A 79 4.57 1.48 -7.54
CA GLY A 79 3.13 1.53 -7.43
C GLY A 79 2.59 1.13 -6.06
N LYS A 80 1.37 0.57 -6.06
CA LYS A 80 0.68 0.12 -4.85
C LYS A 80 0.63 -1.41 -4.80
N ILE A 81 0.78 -1.94 -3.60
CA ILE A 81 0.64 -3.37 -3.29
C ILE A 81 -0.36 -3.54 -2.14
N LEU A 82 -1.19 -4.56 -2.22
CA LEU A 82 -2.14 -4.89 -1.15
C LEU A 82 -1.51 -5.85 -0.15
N VAL A 83 -1.17 -5.33 1.03
CA VAL A 83 -0.66 -6.10 2.17
C VAL A 83 -1.86 -6.73 2.90
N PRO A 84 -1.81 -8.00 3.32
CA PRO A 84 -0.63 -8.85 3.53
C PRO A 84 -0.34 -9.85 2.40
N PHE A 85 -0.84 -9.63 1.21
CA PHE A 85 -0.63 -10.58 0.10
C PHE A 85 0.80 -10.50 -0.45
N ALA A 86 1.40 -11.68 -0.69
CA ALA A 86 2.72 -11.77 -1.28
C ALA A 86 2.77 -11.09 -2.65
N VAL A 87 3.88 -10.45 -2.99
CA VAL A 87 4.05 -9.67 -4.23
C VAL A 87 3.79 -10.49 -5.50
N GLU A 88 4.03 -11.82 -5.45
CA GLU A 88 3.78 -12.76 -6.54
C GLU A 88 2.30 -13.11 -6.71
N SER A 89 1.49 -12.91 -5.67
CA SER A 89 0.08 -13.28 -5.72
C SER A 89 -0.75 -12.30 -6.54
N ALA A 90 -1.81 -12.80 -7.19
CA ALA A 90 -2.76 -11.95 -7.90
C ALA A 90 -3.41 -10.91 -6.95
N LEU A 91 -3.71 -11.29 -5.71
CA LEU A 91 -4.35 -10.43 -4.71
C LEU A 91 -3.45 -9.29 -4.22
N SER A 92 -2.14 -9.37 -4.42
CA SER A 92 -1.27 -8.23 -4.14
C SER A 92 -1.55 -7.03 -5.05
N GLY A 93 -2.14 -7.27 -6.23
CA GLY A 93 -2.28 -6.28 -7.30
C GLY A 93 -1.00 -6.09 -8.14
N VAL A 94 0.09 -6.82 -7.81
CA VAL A 94 1.40 -6.70 -8.46
C VAL A 94 1.72 -7.91 -9.33
N GLY A 95 1.65 -9.13 -8.78
CA GLY A 95 1.86 -10.37 -9.51
C GLY A 95 3.26 -10.56 -10.09
N LYS A 96 4.28 -9.92 -9.51
CA LYS A 96 5.68 -9.96 -9.98
C LYS A 96 6.51 -10.90 -9.12
N ARG A 97 7.46 -11.61 -9.72
CA ARG A 97 8.49 -12.35 -8.98
C ARG A 97 9.65 -11.44 -8.63
N VAL A 98 10.16 -11.58 -7.40
CA VAL A 98 11.38 -10.91 -6.95
C VAL A 98 12.52 -11.90 -7.04
N GLY A 99 13.53 -11.59 -7.84
CA GLY A 99 14.70 -12.43 -8.04
C GLY A 99 15.69 -12.38 -6.85
N LYS A 100 16.64 -13.31 -6.84
CA LYS A 100 17.67 -13.41 -5.79
C LYS A 100 18.58 -12.18 -5.70
N ASP A 101 18.74 -11.46 -6.80
CA ASP A 101 19.56 -10.26 -6.91
C ASP A 101 18.72 -8.97 -6.83
N GLN A 102 17.49 -9.08 -6.36
CA GLN A 102 16.57 -7.99 -6.17
C GLN A 102 16.16 -7.83 -4.70
N ARG A 103 15.69 -6.64 -4.37
CA ARG A 103 15.11 -6.25 -3.07
C ARG A 103 13.73 -5.67 -3.27
N LEU A 104 12.80 -6.13 -2.45
CA LEU A 104 11.46 -5.59 -2.39
C LEU A 104 11.35 -4.61 -1.23
N TRP A 105 10.90 -3.41 -1.53
CA TRP A 105 10.67 -2.35 -0.57
C TRP A 105 9.17 -2.15 -0.37
N TYR A 106 8.82 -1.90 0.88
CA TYR A 106 7.46 -1.53 1.26
C TYR A 106 7.47 -0.24 2.04
N LYS A 107 6.44 0.60 1.81
CA LYS A 107 6.28 1.84 2.57
C LYS A 107 4.80 2.11 2.82
N THR A 108 4.48 2.42 4.06
CA THR A 108 3.18 2.96 4.45
C THR A 108 3.36 3.96 5.58
N PRO A 109 2.66 5.09 5.56
CA PRO A 109 2.56 5.95 6.73
C PRO A 109 1.58 5.33 7.74
N PHE A 110 1.87 5.46 9.02
CA PHE A 110 0.92 5.15 10.07
C PHE A 110 1.02 6.18 11.19
N SER A 111 -0.07 6.34 11.93
CA SER A 111 -0.11 7.23 13.09
C SER A 111 -0.45 6.44 14.34
N VAL A 112 0.31 6.67 15.41
CA VAL A 112 -0.03 6.11 16.72
C VAL A 112 -1.25 6.88 17.25
N PRO A 113 -2.36 6.18 17.60
CA PRO A 113 -3.52 6.82 18.19
C PRO A 113 -3.15 7.61 19.47
N LYS A 114 -3.76 8.78 19.65
CA LYS A 114 -3.46 9.63 20.83
C LYS A 114 -3.61 8.92 22.16
N GLN A 115 -4.58 8.01 22.25
CA GLN A 115 -4.84 7.20 23.46
C GLN A 115 -3.73 6.19 23.81
N TRP A 116 -2.75 5.99 22.91
CA TRP A 116 -1.62 5.07 23.10
C TRP A 116 -0.31 5.82 23.36
N GLN A 117 -0.33 7.16 23.49
CA GLN A 117 0.90 7.96 23.55
C GLN A 117 1.74 7.67 24.79
N ASP A 118 1.09 7.27 25.89
CA ASP A 118 1.76 6.91 27.15
C ASP A 118 2.02 5.39 27.27
N ASP A 119 1.63 4.62 26.26
CA ASP A 119 1.79 3.18 26.24
C ASP A 119 3.05 2.76 25.46
N ARG A 120 3.53 1.56 25.75
CA ARG A 120 4.55 0.90 24.92
C ARG A 120 3.91 0.31 23.68
N VAL A 121 4.12 0.95 22.52
CA VAL A 121 3.63 0.47 21.22
C VAL A 121 4.62 -0.51 20.61
N LEU A 122 4.14 -1.67 20.18
CA LEU A 122 4.93 -2.70 19.51
C LEU A 122 4.44 -2.85 18.06
N LEU A 123 5.38 -2.88 17.12
CA LEU A 123 5.11 -3.18 15.72
C LEU A 123 5.43 -4.66 15.45
N HIS A 124 4.44 -5.41 14.95
CA HIS A 124 4.58 -6.82 14.61
C HIS A 124 4.52 -7.03 13.11
N PHE A 125 5.46 -7.80 12.59
CA PHE A 125 5.43 -8.37 11.23
C PHE A 125 5.16 -9.87 11.36
N GLY A 126 4.09 -10.36 10.67
CA GLY A 126 3.66 -11.76 10.74
C GLY A 126 3.57 -12.43 9.38
#